data_68246e5d570657499d57108227dbdd55
#
_entry.id   68246e5d570657499d57108227dbdd55
#
_cell.length_a   1.000
_cell.length_b   1.000
_cell.length_c   1.000
_cell.angle_alpha   90.00
_cell.angle_beta   90.00
_cell.angle_gamma   90.00
#
_symmetry.space_group_name_H-M   'P 1'
#
loop_
_entity.id
_entity.type
_entity.pdbx_description
1 polymer ?
#
loop_
_entity_poly.entity_id
_entity_poly.type
_entity_poly.pdbx_seq_one_letter_code
_entity_poly.pdbx_strand_id
1 'polypeptide(L)'
;MGAELGIYKSCVSARSTDKEILKHAQDGGIVTSLFGFALDEGIIDGAIVAATKEFAHKHPAKAMMDNSNMEFHEPWRPIPCIVNTKAELLAAAGTKYNISPNVSLIKEATRSFGLDKVGIVGTPCQMQAVRKLQLYPVGARDVGSSIALAVGIFCMENFPYQSILQLVEDHAAMKMESVKKMEIGKGKFWVYGKRGQIVQLPLKVTHKYEQPGCHVCLDYVANLGDISTGSVGSPDGWSTVFVRSKIGDSVWAKAMAAGCFETQPIEKVKPGLELVTKLANEKISKNKKTLEERATFGVGKALRNPYI
;
A
#
# COMPACT_ATOMS: atom_id res chain seq x y z
N MET A 1 23.12 -8.50 -2.78
CA MET A 1 21.78 -7.89 -2.82
C MET A 1 21.96 -6.39 -2.67
N GLY A 2 21.36 -5.59 -3.54
CA GLY A 2 21.51 -4.15 -3.48
C GLY A 2 20.75 -3.55 -2.28
N ALA A 3 21.32 -2.53 -1.66
CA ALA A 3 20.72 -1.86 -0.50
C ALA A 3 19.34 -1.25 -0.81
N GLU A 4 19.08 -0.96 -2.09
CA GLU A 4 17.84 -0.33 -2.57
C GLU A 4 16.59 -1.20 -2.45
N LEU A 5 16.74 -2.53 -2.46
CA LEU A 5 15.63 -3.48 -2.31
C LEU A 5 15.48 -3.99 -0.88
N GLY A 6 16.41 -3.63 0.01
CA GLY A 6 16.45 -4.13 1.37
C GLY A 6 16.72 -5.64 1.46
N ILE A 7 16.56 -6.19 2.66
CA ILE A 7 16.75 -7.63 2.93
C ILE A 7 15.46 -8.37 2.57
N TYR A 8 15.59 -9.47 1.85
CA TYR A 8 14.50 -10.40 1.57
C TYR A 8 15.02 -11.84 1.44
N LYS A 9 14.15 -12.80 1.70
CA LYS A 9 14.43 -14.24 1.62
C LYS A 9 14.18 -14.79 0.22
N SER A 10 13.08 -14.35 -0.41
CA SER A 10 12.72 -14.72 -1.77
C SER A 10 11.97 -13.60 -2.49
N CYS A 11 12.04 -13.63 -3.82
CA CYS A 11 11.29 -12.73 -4.69
C CYS A 11 10.68 -13.55 -5.82
N VAL A 12 9.39 -13.38 -6.05
CA VAL A 12 8.65 -14.08 -7.11
C VAL A 12 7.66 -13.14 -7.80
N SER A 13 7.27 -13.49 -9.02
CA SER A 13 6.06 -12.96 -9.64
C SER A 13 4.90 -13.87 -9.29
N ALA A 14 3.79 -13.33 -8.78
CA ALA A 14 2.68 -14.10 -8.27
C ALA A 14 1.32 -13.48 -8.60
N ARG A 15 0.30 -14.31 -8.63
CA ARG A 15 -1.11 -13.88 -8.67
C ARG A 15 -2.01 -14.82 -7.88
N SER A 16 -3.15 -14.32 -7.45
CA SER A 16 -4.19 -15.12 -6.81
C SER A 16 -4.71 -16.21 -7.74
N THR A 17 -5.05 -17.37 -7.19
CA THR A 17 -5.82 -18.41 -7.89
C THR A 17 -7.33 -18.13 -7.84
N ASP A 18 -7.78 -17.27 -6.93
CA ASP A 18 -9.18 -16.90 -6.76
C ASP A 18 -9.60 -15.87 -7.82
N LYS A 19 -10.49 -16.31 -8.75
CA LYS A 19 -10.98 -15.48 -9.84
C LYS A 19 -11.82 -14.28 -9.37
N GLU A 20 -12.53 -14.40 -8.23
CA GLU A 20 -13.29 -13.28 -7.69
C GLU A 20 -12.35 -12.18 -7.17
N ILE A 21 -11.27 -12.58 -6.48
CA ILE A 21 -10.24 -11.63 -6.06
C ILE A 21 -9.64 -10.92 -7.28
N LEU A 22 -9.31 -11.63 -8.34
CA LEU A 22 -8.70 -11.07 -9.55
C LEU A 22 -9.61 -10.06 -10.26
N LYS A 23 -10.94 -10.20 -10.20
CA LYS A 23 -11.88 -9.22 -10.77
C LYS A 23 -11.82 -7.85 -10.08
N HIS A 24 -11.48 -7.83 -8.79
CA HIS A 24 -11.42 -6.62 -7.95
C HIS A 24 -10.00 -6.12 -7.72
N ALA A 25 -9.00 -6.95 -8.04
CA ALA A 25 -7.60 -6.63 -7.83
C ALA A 25 -7.10 -5.53 -8.76
N GLN A 26 -6.11 -4.77 -8.30
CA GLN A 26 -5.36 -3.85 -9.16
C GLN A 26 -4.53 -4.62 -10.18
N ASP A 27 -3.85 -5.67 -9.71
CA ASP A 27 -2.95 -6.56 -10.44
C ASP A 27 -3.13 -8.01 -9.94
N GLY A 28 -2.11 -8.66 -9.37
CA GLY A 28 -2.13 -10.07 -8.96
C GLY A 28 -3.00 -10.44 -7.75
N GLY A 29 -3.65 -9.48 -7.07
CA GLY A 29 -4.56 -9.76 -5.95
C GLY A 29 -3.89 -10.25 -4.66
N ILE A 30 -2.58 -10.02 -4.50
CA ILE A 30 -1.76 -10.61 -3.42
C ILE A 30 -2.26 -10.25 -2.02
N VAL A 31 -2.48 -8.95 -1.74
CA VAL A 31 -2.88 -8.49 -0.41
C VAL A 31 -4.21 -9.11 0.02
N THR A 32 -5.20 -9.07 -0.87
CA THR A 32 -6.55 -9.59 -0.59
C THR A 32 -6.53 -11.10 -0.34
N SER A 33 -5.81 -11.87 -1.17
CA SER A 33 -5.67 -13.32 -0.99
C SER A 33 -4.91 -13.68 0.28
N LEU A 34 -3.82 -12.95 0.56
CA LEU A 34 -2.98 -13.24 1.72
C LEU A 34 -3.72 -12.96 3.04
N PHE A 35 -4.44 -11.82 3.14
CA PHE A 35 -5.23 -11.51 4.32
C PHE A 35 -6.46 -12.42 4.43
N GLY A 36 -7.10 -12.77 3.31
CA GLY A 36 -8.19 -13.75 3.32
C GLY A 36 -7.75 -15.08 3.89
N PHE A 37 -6.63 -15.62 3.42
CA PHE A 37 -6.01 -16.82 3.96
C PHE A 37 -5.63 -16.67 5.44
N ALA A 38 -5.02 -15.55 5.82
CA ALA A 38 -4.58 -15.32 7.20
C ALA A 38 -5.76 -15.20 8.18
N LEU A 39 -6.92 -14.67 7.74
CA LEU A 39 -8.17 -14.65 8.51
C LEU A 39 -8.73 -16.07 8.68
N ASP A 40 -8.81 -16.84 7.60
CA ASP A 40 -9.35 -18.22 7.63
C ASP A 40 -8.53 -19.14 8.54
N GLU A 41 -7.20 -18.96 8.57
CA GLU A 41 -6.27 -19.75 9.39
C GLU A 41 -6.09 -19.19 10.82
N GLY A 42 -6.79 -18.11 11.18
CA GLY A 42 -6.64 -17.48 12.50
C GLY A 42 -5.22 -16.94 12.77
N ILE A 43 -4.47 -16.65 11.71
CA ILE A 43 -3.16 -15.99 11.79
C ILE A 43 -3.36 -14.53 12.17
N ILE A 44 -4.43 -13.93 11.65
CA ILE A 44 -4.95 -12.61 12.05
C ILE A 44 -6.44 -12.74 12.38
N ASP A 45 -6.94 -11.91 13.28
CA ASP A 45 -8.36 -11.81 13.65
C ASP A 45 -9.04 -10.60 13.03
N GLY A 46 -8.27 -9.73 12.41
CA GLY A 46 -8.72 -8.62 11.59
C GLY A 46 -7.57 -7.94 10.87
N ALA A 47 -7.87 -7.21 9.81
CA ALA A 47 -6.89 -6.46 9.04
C ALA A 47 -7.27 -4.99 8.91
N ILE A 48 -6.27 -4.11 8.97
CA ILE A 48 -6.42 -2.68 8.69
C ILE A 48 -6.09 -2.45 7.22
N VAL A 49 -7.06 -1.93 6.49
CA VAL A 49 -6.99 -1.66 5.06
C VAL A 49 -7.48 -0.25 4.73
N ALA A 50 -7.23 0.23 3.52
CA ALA A 50 -7.80 1.45 2.98
C ALA A 50 -9.01 1.10 2.11
N ALA A 51 -10.21 1.47 2.54
CA ALA A 51 -11.45 1.32 1.79
C ALA A 51 -11.95 2.67 1.24
N THR A 52 -13.10 2.68 0.59
CA THR A 52 -13.78 3.89 0.11
C THR A 52 -15.05 4.18 0.94
N LYS A 53 -15.70 5.28 0.63
CA LYS A 53 -16.95 5.68 1.32
C LYS A 53 -18.06 4.63 1.23
N GLU A 54 -18.12 3.88 0.14
CA GLU A 54 -19.13 2.84 -0.05
C GLU A 54 -18.98 1.74 1.01
N PHE A 55 -17.75 1.40 1.35
CA PHE A 55 -17.47 0.48 2.47
C PHE A 55 -17.82 1.12 3.81
N ALA A 56 -17.37 2.36 4.05
CA ALA A 56 -17.60 3.07 5.31
C ALA A 56 -19.09 3.26 5.61
N HIS A 57 -19.91 3.55 4.61
CA HIS A 57 -21.37 3.65 4.76
C HIS A 57 -22.02 2.32 5.14
N LYS A 58 -21.53 1.20 4.61
CA LYS A 58 -22.04 -0.14 4.95
C LYS A 58 -21.55 -0.62 6.32
N HIS A 59 -20.39 -0.17 6.76
CA HIS A 59 -19.70 -0.61 7.97
C HIS A 59 -19.18 0.58 8.80
N PRO A 60 -20.06 1.50 9.25
CA PRO A 60 -19.64 2.75 9.89
C PRO A 60 -18.82 2.52 11.17
N ALA A 61 -19.14 1.47 11.95
CA ALA A 61 -18.39 1.14 13.16
C ALA A 61 -16.95 0.64 12.88
N LYS A 62 -16.65 0.16 11.67
CA LYS A 62 -15.35 -0.38 11.27
C LYS A 62 -14.47 0.62 10.51
N ALA A 63 -15.00 1.78 10.19
CA ALA A 63 -14.29 2.84 9.49
C ALA A 63 -13.83 3.90 10.48
N MET A 64 -12.58 4.33 10.36
CA MET A 64 -12.10 5.49 11.11
C MET A 64 -12.74 6.75 10.53
N MET A 65 -13.74 7.27 11.22
CA MET A 65 -14.43 8.49 10.86
C MET A 65 -13.90 9.60 11.75
N ASP A 66 -13.26 10.59 11.15
CA ASP A 66 -13.01 11.85 11.84
C ASP A 66 -14.36 12.58 11.97
N ASN A 67 -14.88 12.61 13.19
CA ASN A 67 -16.17 13.26 13.50
C ASN A 67 -16.16 14.76 13.24
N SER A 68 -15.01 15.35 12.90
CA SER A 68 -14.90 16.81 12.89
C SER A 68 -15.20 17.47 11.54
N ASN A 69 -15.10 16.78 10.36
CA ASN A 69 -15.36 17.44 9.05
C ASN A 69 -15.30 16.53 7.83
N MET A 70 -15.34 15.20 7.94
CA MET A 70 -15.42 14.37 6.73
C MET A 70 -16.84 14.40 6.16
N GLU A 71 -17.05 15.28 5.19
CA GLU A 71 -18.16 15.12 4.29
C GLU A 71 -18.01 13.75 3.61
N PHE A 72 -18.92 12.84 3.94
CA PHE A 72 -18.99 11.47 3.39
C PHE A 72 -19.17 11.42 1.86
N HIS A 73 -19.02 12.54 1.19
CA HIS A 73 -19.35 12.73 -0.21
C HIS A 73 -18.13 12.72 -1.15
N GLU A 74 -16.90 12.50 -0.62
CA GLU A 74 -15.68 12.52 -1.44
C GLU A 74 -15.42 11.12 -2.06
N PRO A 75 -15.76 10.90 -3.33
CA PRO A 75 -15.51 9.64 -4.01
C PRO A 75 -14.01 9.39 -4.13
N TRP A 76 -13.60 8.12 -3.99
CA TRP A 76 -12.19 7.68 -4.05
C TRP A 76 -11.29 8.17 -2.91
N ARG A 77 -11.78 8.94 -1.95
CA ARG A 77 -11.02 9.23 -0.75
C ARG A 77 -10.86 7.95 0.08
N PRO A 78 -9.63 7.52 0.38
CA PRO A 78 -9.41 6.32 1.17
C PRO A 78 -9.73 6.60 2.64
N ILE A 79 -10.39 5.65 3.27
CA ILE A 79 -10.75 5.65 4.68
C ILE A 79 -10.11 4.41 5.31
N PRO A 80 -9.32 4.54 6.38
CA PRO A 80 -8.81 3.39 7.11
C PRO A 80 -9.97 2.60 7.71
N CYS A 81 -9.98 1.30 7.48
CA CYS A 81 -11.05 0.42 7.95
C CYS A 81 -10.49 -0.86 8.53
N ILE A 82 -11.20 -1.42 9.51
CA ILE A 82 -10.97 -2.77 10.03
C ILE A 82 -11.87 -3.72 9.25
N VAL A 83 -11.28 -4.81 8.75
CA VAL A 83 -11.99 -5.88 8.06
C VAL A 83 -11.67 -7.21 8.71
N ASN A 84 -12.65 -8.09 8.87
CA ASN A 84 -12.47 -9.41 9.46
C ASN A 84 -13.17 -10.53 8.66
N THR A 85 -13.61 -10.23 7.45
CA THR A 85 -14.19 -11.20 6.52
C THR A 85 -13.62 -11.03 5.11
N LYS A 86 -13.60 -12.12 4.32
CA LYS A 86 -13.23 -12.06 2.90
C LYS A 86 -14.09 -11.11 2.08
N ALA A 87 -15.40 -11.04 2.37
CA ALA A 87 -16.31 -10.15 1.68
C ALA A 87 -15.92 -8.67 1.89
N GLU A 88 -15.55 -8.31 3.11
CA GLU A 88 -15.08 -6.96 3.43
C GLU A 88 -13.73 -6.66 2.78
N LEU A 89 -12.81 -7.63 2.73
CA LEU A 89 -11.54 -7.49 2.00
C LEU A 89 -11.76 -7.22 0.52
N LEU A 90 -12.68 -7.94 -0.12
CA LEU A 90 -13.05 -7.72 -1.51
C LEU A 90 -13.67 -6.34 -1.73
N ALA A 91 -14.54 -5.90 -0.82
CA ALA A 91 -15.16 -4.57 -0.89
C ALA A 91 -14.12 -3.43 -0.73
N ALA A 92 -13.02 -3.69 0.00
CA ALA A 92 -11.93 -2.74 0.17
C ALA A 92 -10.83 -2.86 -0.91
N ALA A 93 -10.91 -3.82 -1.83
CA ALA A 93 -9.86 -4.07 -2.82
C ALA A 93 -9.63 -2.89 -3.79
N GLY A 94 -8.51 -2.94 -4.51
CA GLY A 94 -8.08 -1.92 -5.47
C GLY A 94 -7.24 -0.80 -4.86
N THR A 95 -6.33 -0.27 -5.66
CA THR A 95 -5.39 0.78 -5.24
C THR A 95 -6.06 2.15 -5.18
N LYS A 96 -5.82 2.87 -4.09
CA LYS A 96 -6.16 4.28 -3.92
C LYS A 96 -4.86 5.08 -3.87
N TYR A 97 -4.72 6.08 -4.74
CA TYR A 97 -3.49 6.88 -4.83
C TYR A 97 -3.44 8.05 -3.84
N ASN A 98 -4.45 8.15 -2.99
CA ASN A 98 -4.53 9.14 -1.91
C ASN A 98 -3.96 8.58 -0.61
N ILE A 99 -3.52 9.46 0.27
CA ILE A 99 -3.03 9.10 1.60
C ILE A 99 -4.17 8.50 2.42
N SER A 100 -3.94 7.32 3.01
CA SER A 100 -4.80 6.71 4.01
C SER A 100 -4.01 6.52 5.31
N PRO A 101 -4.44 7.07 6.44
CA PRO A 101 -3.71 6.99 7.70
C PRO A 101 -3.93 5.64 8.43
N ASN A 102 -3.66 4.51 7.76
CA ASN A 102 -3.92 3.17 8.29
C ASN A 102 -3.29 2.92 9.67
N VAL A 103 -2.09 3.46 9.90
CA VAL A 103 -1.37 3.27 11.18
C VAL A 103 -2.12 3.87 12.36
N SER A 104 -2.88 4.94 12.17
CA SER A 104 -3.63 5.58 13.25
C SER A 104 -4.75 4.69 13.79
N LEU A 105 -5.25 3.74 12.98
CA LEU A 105 -6.32 2.83 13.38
C LEU A 105 -5.84 1.62 14.21
N ILE A 106 -4.52 1.39 14.34
CA ILE A 106 -4.00 0.21 15.07
C ILE A 106 -4.44 0.24 16.54
N LYS A 107 -4.36 1.40 17.19
CA LYS A 107 -4.78 1.56 18.59
C LYS A 107 -6.27 1.23 18.76
N GLU A 108 -7.10 1.70 17.87
CA GLU A 108 -8.54 1.45 17.85
C GLU A 108 -8.82 -0.04 17.65
N ALA A 109 -8.17 -0.65 16.65
CA ALA A 109 -8.29 -2.07 16.36
C ALA A 109 -7.97 -2.93 17.60
N THR A 110 -6.90 -2.60 18.31
CA THR A 110 -6.47 -3.35 19.50
C THR A 110 -7.35 -3.07 20.72
N ARG A 111 -7.61 -1.79 21.04
CA ARG A 111 -8.23 -1.42 22.32
C ARG A 111 -9.75 -1.36 22.27
N SER A 112 -10.33 -0.91 21.14
CA SER A 112 -11.78 -0.75 21.01
C SER A 112 -12.44 -1.96 20.37
N PHE A 113 -11.76 -2.59 19.41
CA PHE A 113 -12.25 -3.81 18.74
C PHE A 113 -11.71 -5.10 19.36
N GLY A 114 -10.75 -5.02 20.28
CA GLY A 114 -10.21 -6.19 20.99
C GLY A 114 -9.44 -7.16 20.09
N LEU A 115 -8.83 -6.68 19.00
CA LEU A 115 -8.05 -7.52 18.11
C LEU A 115 -6.65 -7.78 18.71
N ASP A 116 -6.30 -9.05 18.87
CA ASP A 116 -5.01 -9.49 19.39
C ASP A 116 -3.97 -9.76 18.30
N LYS A 117 -4.45 -10.07 17.07
CA LYS A 117 -3.63 -10.42 15.91
C LYS A 117 -4.01 -9.58 14.70
N VAL A 118 -3.48 -8.37 14.65
CA VAL A 118 -3.82 -7.39 13.61
C VAL A 118 -2.97 -7.60 12.36
N GLY A 119 -3.61 -7.77 11.21
CA GLY A 119 -3.00 -7.58 9.90
C GLY A 119 -3.02 -6.10 9.51
N ILE A 120 -1.98 -5.62 8.83
CA ILE A 120 -1.99 -4.24 8.30
C ILE A 120 -1.36 -4.19 6.92
N VAL A 121 -2.02 -3.51 5.97
CA VAL A 121 -1.41 -3.14 4.69
C VAL A 121 -1.08 -1.66 4.68
N GLY A 122 0.06 -1.30 4.08
CA GLY A 122 0.45 0.10 3.98
C GLY A 122 1.64 0.35 3.06
N THR A 123 1.87 1.62 2.82
CA THR A 123 3.02 2.12 2.05
C THR A 123 4.33 1.98 2.84
N PRO A 124 5.52 2.17 2.23
CA PRO A 124 6.81 2.05 2.92
C PRO A 124 6.92 2.88 4.20
N CYS A 125 6.46 4.13 4.18
CA CYS A 125 6.49 5.00 5.36
C CYS A 125 5.58 4.49 6.49
N GLN A 126 4.46 3.84 6.15
CA GLN A 126 3.58 3.19 7.13
C GLN A 126 4.20 1.93 7.70
N MET A 127 4.88 1.11 6.89
CA MET A 127 5.64 -0.05 7.39
C MET A 127 6.73 0.38 8.35
N GLN A 128 7.41 1.50 8.07
CA GLN A 128 8.37 2.07 9.00
C GLN A 128 7.72 2.49 10.33
N ALA A 129 6.56 3.13 10.29
CA ALA A 129 5.82 3.50 11.50
C ALA A 129 5.39 2.27 12.30
N VAL A 130 4.93 1.20 11.64
CA VAL A 130 4.61 -0.10 12.25
C VAL A 130 5.83 -0.66 12.99
N ARG A 131 7.00 -0.71 12.36
CA ARG A 131 8.22 -1.21 13.04
C ARG A 131 8.66 -0.34 14.20
N LYS A 132 8.49 0.98 14.11
CA LYS A 132 8.75 1.89 15.25
C LYS A 132 7.84 1.58 16.43
N LEU A 133 6.54 1.32 16.20
CA LEU A 133 5.62 0.91 17.26
C LEU A 133 6.01 -0.42 17.90
N GLN A 134 6.53 -1.37 17.13
CA GLN A 134 7.01 -2.66 17.65
C GLN A 134 8.32 -2.57 18.41
N LEU A 135 9.29 -1.78 17.92
CA LEU A 135 10.64 -1.68 18.49
C LEU A 135 10.73 -0.67 19.63
N TYR A 136 9.96 0.40 19.57
CA TYR A 136 9.97 1.50 20.52
C TYR A 136 8.56 1.81 21.03
N PRO A 137 7.93 0.87 21.75
CA PRO A 137 6.51 0.99 22.10
C PRO A 137 6.29 1.90 23.32
N VAL A 138 6.75 3.14 23.27
CA VAL A 138 6.61 4.10 24.38
C VAL A 138 5.13 4.27 24.73
N GLY A 139 4.68 3.63 25.81
CA GLY A 139 3.29 3.66 26.28
C GLY A 139 2.27 2.92 25.40
N ALA A 140 2.70 2.18 24.39
CA ALA A 140 1.84 1.50 23.42
C ALA A 140 2.33 0.06 23.09
N ARG A 141 2.85 -0.64 24.10
CA ARG A 141 3.39 -2.01 23.93
C ARG A 141 2.31 -2.97 23.43
N ASP A 142 1.10 -2.89 23.95
CA ASP A 142 -0.08 -3.65 23.55
C ASP A 142 -0.38 -3.44 22.06
N VAL A 143 -0.35 -2.19 21.59
CA VAL A 143 -0.61 -1.82 20.20
C VAL A 143 0.46 -2.36 19.25
N GLY A 144 1.74 -2.25 19.62
CA GLY A 144 2.84 -2.78 18.83
C GLY A 144 2.86 -4.30 18.74
N SER A 145 2.58 -4.99 19.87
CA SER A 145 2.59 -6.46 19.94
C SER A 145 1.39 -7.12 19.27
N SER A 146 0.28 -6.42 19.09
CA SER A 146 -0.90 -6.95 18.38
C SER A 146 -0.68 -7.12 16.88
N ILE A 147 0.32 -6.45 16.29
CA ILE A 147 0.57 -6.53 14.84
C ILE A 147 1.20 -7.87 14.49
N ALA A 148 0.39 -8.79 13.95
CA ALA A 148 0.77 -10.15 13.61
C ALA A 148 1.32 -10.27 12.18
N LEU A 149 0.85 -9.43 11.24
CA LEU A 149 1.27 -9.47 9.83
C LEU A 149 1.26 -8.06 9.22
N ALA A 150 2.41 -7.60 8.75
CA ALA A 150 2.56 -6.31 8.08
C ALA A 150 2.89 -6.51 6.60
N VAL A 151 1.96 -6.14 5.71
CA VAL A 151 2.12 -6.24 4.26
C VAL A 151 2.37 -4.86 3.66
N GLY A 152 3.56 -4.68 3.07
CA GLY A 152 3.92 -3.45 2.41
C GLY A 152 3.50 -3.43 0.94
N ILE A 153 3.10 -2.28 0.41
CA ILE A 153 2.88 -2.08 -1.03
C ILE A 153 3.95 -1.15 -1.61
N PHE A 154 4.40 -1.44 -2.83
CA PHE A 154 5.34 -0.56 -3.52
C PHE A 154 4.75 0.84 -3.67
N CYS A 155 5.56 1.85 -3.46
CA CYS A 155 5.10 3.23 -3.50
C CYS A 155 6.21 4.17 -3.97
N MET A 156 6.02 4.78 -5.13
CA MET A 156 6.91 5.84 -5.60
C MET A 156 6.57 7.15 -4.89
N GLU A 157 5.32 7.55 -4.97
CA GLU A 157 4.74 8.73 -4.34
C GLU A 157 3.26 8.49 -3.98
N ASN A 158 2.69 9.39 -3.21
CA ASN A 158 1.29 9.44 -2.86
C ASN A 158 0.78 10.88 -2.99
N PHE A 159 -0.53 11.08 -3.05
CA PHE A 159 -1.12 12.38 -3.34
C PHE A 159 -2.12 12.78 -2.24
N PRO A 160 -2.18 14.07 -1.85
CA PRO A 160 -3.33 14.59 -1.13
C PRO A 160 -4.61 14.41 -1.94
N TYR A 161 -5.76 14.30 -1.28
CA TYR A 161 -7.03 14.09 -1.98
C TYR A 161 -7.34 15.21 -2.99
N GLN A 162 -7.14 16.47 -2.60
CA GLN A 162 -7.34 17.63 -3.48
C GLN A 162 -6.47 17.56 -4.74
N SER A 163 -5.27 17.01 -4.62
CA SER A 163 -4.37 16.81 -5.77
C SER A 163 -4.90 15.77 -6.76
N ILE A 164 -5.45 14.66 -6.25
CA ILE A 164 -6.08 13.65 -7.12
C ILE A 164 -7.35 14.21 -7.75
N LEU A 165 -8.14 14.99 -7.02
CA LEU A 165 -9.33 15.64 -7.55
C LEU A 165 -8.96 16.55 -8.73
N GLN A 166 -7.92 17.40 -8.58
CA GLN A 166 -7.41 18.25 -9.66
C GLN A 166 -6.87 17.44 -10.85
N LEU A 167 -6.13 16.36 -10.61
CA LEU A 167 -5.64 15.49 -11.69
C LEU A 167 -6.77 14.86 -12.48
N VAL A 168 -7.85 14.46 -11.83
CA VAL A 168 -8.99 13.81 -12.46
C VAL A 168 -9.93 14.84 -13.10
N GLU A 169 -10.30 15.91 -12.41
CA GLU A 169 -11.32 16.84 -12.88
C GLU A 169 -10.75 17.90 -13.80
N ASP A 170 -9.60 18.52 -13.44
CA ASP A 170 -9.04 19.60 -14.25
C ASP A 170 -8.19 19.07 -15.41
N HIS A 171 -7.37 18.02 -15.18
CA HIS A 171 -6.46 17.51 -16.21
C HIS A 171 -7.04 16.38 -17.05
N ALA A 172 -7.79 15.44 -16.45
CA ALA A 172 -8.43 14.38 -17.20
C ALA A 172 -9.85 14.73 -17.66
N ALA A 173 -10.38 15.90 -17.28
CA ALA A 173 -11.73 16.38 -17.61
C ALA A 173 -12.82 15.34 -17.27
N MET A 174 -12.68 14.63 -16.17
CA MET A 174 -13.59 13.57 -15.75
C MET A 174 -14.06 13.82 -14.31
N LYS A 175 -15.37 13.78 -14.06
CA LYS A 175 -15.91 13.88 -12.70
C LYS A 175 -15.46 12.69 -11.86
N MET A 176 -15.03 12.91 -10.62
CA MET A 176 -14.49 11.87 -9.74
C MET A 176 -15.49 10.73 -9.50
N GLU A 177 -16.80 11.02 -9.44
CA GLU A 177 -17.87 10.01 -9.30
C GLU A 177 -17.96 9.06 -10.50
N SER A 178 -17.52 9.50 -11.68
CA SER A 178 -17.52 8.70 -12.91
C SER A 178 -16.30 7.80 -13.04
N VAL A 179 -15.30 7.95 -12.16
CA VAL A 179 -14.09 7.13 -12.17
C VAL A 179 -14.41 5.71 -11.74
N LYS A 180 -13.94 4.75 -12.50
CA LYS A 180 -13.98 3.31 -12.21
C LYS A 180 -12.67 2.80 -11.59
N LYS A 181 -11.54 3.28 -12.09
CA LYS A 181 -10.19 2.83 -11.70
C LYS A 181 -9.19 3.93 -12.01
N MET A 182 -8.15 4.03 -11.22
CA MET A 182 -6.94 4.80 -11.51
C MET A 182 -5.74 3.86 -11.54
N GLU A 183 -4.70 4.20 -12.30
CA GLU A 183 -3.49 3.40 -12.40
C GLU A 183 -2.28 4.28 -12.70
N ILE A 184 -1.15 3.97 -12.09
CA ILE A 184 0.16 4.55 -12.47
C ILE A 184 0.99 3.43 -13.05
N GLY A 185 1.32 3.56 -14.34
CA GLY A 185 2.10 2.56 -15.04
C GLY A 185 2.55 3.05 -16.41
N LYS A 186 3.62 2.44 -16.92
CA LYS A 186 4.14 2.74 -18.27
C LYS A 186 4.40 4.24 -18.50
N GLY A 187 4.88 4.95 -17.45
CA GLY A 187 5.19 6.38 -17.52
C GLY A 187 3.98 7.31 -17.53
N LYS A 188 2.79 6.84 -17.20
CA LYS A 188 1.55 7.60 -17.25
C LYS A 188 0.68 7.37 -16.03
N PHE A 189 -0.15 8.36 -15.71
CA PHE A 189 -1.30 8.24 -14.82
C PHE A 189 -2.55 8.02 -15.67
N TRP A 190 -3.23 6.91 -15.43
CA TRP A 190 -4.40 6.47 -16.19
C TRP A 190 -5.66 6.67 -15.35
N VAL A 191 -6.70 7.22 -15.96
CA VAL A 191 -8.03 7.36 -15.37
C VAL A 191 -9.03 6.63 -16.26
N TYR A 192 -9.68 5.63 -15.68
CA TYR A 192 -10.69 4.80 -16.35
C TYR A 192 -12.07 5.22 -15.86
N GLY A 193 -12.94 5.63 -16.76
CA GLY A 193 -14.33 5.98 -16.48
C GLY A 193 -15.27 4.76 -16.47
N LYS A 194 -16.35 4.86 -15.72
CA LYS A 194 -17.42 3.84 -15.65
C LYS A 194 -18.09 3.56 -16.99
N ARG A 195 -18.05 4.53 -17.92
CA ARG A 195 -18.63 4.43 -19.28
C ARG A 195 -17.59 4.05 -20.35
N GLY A 196 -16.45 3.51 -19.94
CA GLY A 196 -15.39 3.08 -20.86
C GLY A 196 -14.43 4.18 -21.33
N GLN A 197 -14.53 5.41 -20.80
CA GLN A 197 -13.55 6.46 -21.09
C GLN A 197 -12.20 6.08 -20.51
N ILE A 198 -11.11 6.37 -21.24
CA ILE A 198 -9.74 6.19 -20.79
C ILE A 198 -8.97 7.47 -21.08
N VAL A 199 -8.46 8.11 -20.02
CA VAL A 199 -7.60 9.29 -20.12
C VAL A 199 -6.23 8.97 -19.59
N GLN A 200 -5.20 9.50 -20.25
CA GLN A 200 -3.79 9.28 -19.91
C GLN A 200 -3.12 10.62 -19.68
N LEU A 201 -2.55 10.81 -18.51
CA LEU A 201 -1.74 11.98 -18.19
C LEU A 201 -0.26 11.58 -18.11
N PRO A 202 0.68 12.31 -18.72
CA PRO A 202 2.10 12.08 -18.50
C PRO A 202 2.47 12.24 -17.02
N LEU A 203 3.34 11.40 -16.46
CA LEU A 203 3.77 11.53 -15.05
C LEU A 203 4.38 12.89 -14.73
N LYS A 204 4.97 13.59 -15.72
CA LYS A 204 5.44 14.97 -15.53
C LYS A 204 4.34 15.92 -15.00
N VAL A 205 3.09 15.66 -15.36
CA VAL A 205 1.94 16.44 -14.86
C VAL A 205 1.68 16.14 -13.38
N THR A 206 1.88 14.90 -12.94
CA THR A 206 1.56 14.48 -11.56
C THR A 206 2.57 14.95 -10.53
N HIS A 207 3.84 15.17 -10.91
CA HIS A 207 4.93 15.50 -9.97
C HIS A 207 4.67 16.72 -9.06
N LYS A 208 4.00 17.75 -9.57
CA LYS A 208 3.66 18.94 -8.77
C LYS A 208 2.57 18.71 -7.74
N TYR A 209 1.88 17.58 -7.83
CA TYR A 209 0.75 17.20 -6.98
C TYR A 209 1.13 16.15 -5.92
N GLU A 210 2.40 15.71 -5.93
CA GLU A 210 2.90 14.73 -4.98
C GLU A 210 2.85 15.27 -3.53
N GLN A 211 2.62 14.36 -2.59
CA GLN A 211 2.71 14.70 -1.17
C GLN A 211 4.14 15.15 -0.82
N PRO A 212 4.35 16.33 -0.20
CA PRO A 212 5.68 16.84 0.13
C PRO A 212 6.55 15.89 0.96
N GLY A 213 5.94 15.05 1.81
CA GLY A 213 6.63 14.01 2.58
C GLY A 213 7.20 12.88 1.72
N CYS A 214 6.69 12.67 0.51
CA CYS A 214 7.22 11.67 -0.40
C CYS A 214 8.60 12.03 -0.95
N HIS A 215 8.93 13.31 -1.03
CA HIS A 215 10.21 13.81 -1.55
C HIS A 215 11.42 13.54 -0.64
N VAL A 216 11.19 13.00 0.55
CA VAL A 216 12.27 12.60 1.50
C VAL A 216 12.23 11.10 1.82
N CYS A 217 11.33 10.34 1.21
CA CYS A 217 11.20 8.91 1.42
C CYS A 217 12.20 8.14 0.55
N LEU A 218 13.02 7.29 1.15
CA LEU A 218 14.07 6.52 0.46
C LEU A 218 13.67 5.06 0.18
N ASP A 219 12.47 4.65 0.55
CA ASP A 219 11.99 3.28 0.39
C ASP A 219 10.92 3.20 -0.70
N TYR A 220 11.18 2.41 -1.74
CA TYR A 220 10.23 2.14 -2.83
C TYR A 220 9.43 0.87 -2.61
N VAL A 221 10.08 -0.18 -2.13
CA VAL A 221 9.54 -1.55 -2.11
C VAL A 221 9.06 -2.02 -0.72
N ALA A 222 8.83 -1.08 0.20
CA ALA A 222 8.38 -1.35 1.58
C ALA A 222 9.29 -2.36 2.30
N ASN A 223 10.55 -2.01 2.43
CA ASN A 223 11.64 -2.84 2.99
C ASN A 223 11.34 -3.41 4.37
N LEU A 224 10.50 -2.76 5.14
CA LEU A 224 10.16 -3.12 6.52
C LEU A 224 8.84 -3.91 6.64
N GLY A 225 8.17 -4.28 5.54
CA GLY A 225 7.07 -5.24 5.59
C GLY A 225 7.53 -6.65 5.97
N ASP A 226 6.62 -7.52 6.39
CA ASP A 226 6.87 -8.96 6.47
C ASP A 226 6.87 -9.57 5.06
N ILE A 227 5.95 -9.10 4.25
CA ILE A 227 5.85 -9.33 2.81
C ILE A 227 5.66 -7.97 2.16
N SER A 228 6.23 -7.73 1.00
CA SER A 228 5.93 -6.55 0.21
C SER A 228 5.61 -6.89 -1.24
N THR A 229 4.71 -6.12 -1.86
CA THR A 229 4.20 -6.42 -3.19
C THR A 229 3.89 -5.17 -4.01
N GLY A 230 3.93 -5.30 -5.32
CA GLY A 230 3.55 -4.27 -6.27
C GLY A 230 3.53 -4.80 -7.70
N SER A 231 2.99 -4.05 -8.64
CA SER A 231 2.86 -4.45 -10.05
C SER A 231 4.20 -4.45 -10.79
N VAL A 232 5.09 -3.53 -10.44
CA VAL A 232 6.37 -3.35 -11.14
C VAL A 232 7.26 -4.58 -11.00
N GLY A 233 7.82 -5.03 -12.11
CA GLY A 233 8.65 -6.23 -12.20
C GLY A 233 7.89 -7.45 -12.73
N SER A 234 6.58 -7.46 -12.65
CA SER A 234 5.74 -8.56 -13.12
C SER A 234 4.92 -8.19 -14.36
N PRO A 235 4.45 -9.16 -15.15
CA PRO A 235 3.51 -8.93 -16.25
C PRO A 235 2.17 -8.37 -15.78
N ASP A 236 1.41 -7.78 -16.69
CA ASP A 236 0.06 -7.28 -16.42
C ASP A 236 -0.81 -8.39 -15.77
N GLY A 237 -1.54 -8.07 -14.70
CA GLY A 237 -2.33 -9.02 -13.92
C GLY A 237 -1.55 -9.91 -12.94
N TRP A 238 -0.25 -9.65 -12.79
CA TRP A 238 0.63 -10.27 -11.81
C TRP A 238 1.25 -9.21 -10.90
N SER A 239 1.79 -9.65 -9.78
CA SER A 239 2.49 -8.77 -8.84
C SER A 239 3.85 -9.36 -8.46
N THR A 240 4.84 -8.51 -8.30
CA THR A 240 6.11 -8.88 -7.68
C THR A 240 5.92 -8.95 -6.18
N VAL A 241 6.39 -10.03 -5.57
CA VAL A 241 6.28 -10.30 -4.14
C VAL A 241 7.66 -10.53 -3.55
N PHE A 242 8.03 -9.75 -2.54
CA PHE A 242 9.20 -10.00 -1.69
C PHE A 242 8.73 -10.60 -0.37
N VAL A 243 9.25 -11.75 -0.01
CA VAL A 243 9.12 -12.37 1.32
C VAL A 243 10.32 -11.94 2.15
N ARG A 244 10.11 -11.28 3.30
CA ARG A 244 11.20 -10.57 3.99
C ARG A 244 11.51 -11.12 5.37
N SER A 245 10.51 -11.27 6.21
CA SER A 245 10.68 -11.70 7.60
C SER A 245 10.44 -13.21 7.78
N LYS A 246 10.73 -13.73 8.98
CA LYS A 246 10.36 -15.10 9.36
C LYS A 246 8.83 -15.28 9.39
N ILE A 247 8.09 -14.24 9.83
CA ILE A 247 6.62 -14.25 9.85
C ILE A 247 6.10 -14.30 8.42
N GLY A 248 6.58 -13.40 7.55
CA GLY A 248 6.21 -13.38 6.14
C GLY A 248 6.50 -14.71 5.43
N ASP A 249 7.64 -15.32 5.70
CA ASP A 249 8.04 -16.61 5.13
C ASP A 249 7.08 -17.74 5.55
N SER A 250 6.77 -17.82 6.84
CA SER A 250 5.82 -18.81 7.37
C SER A 250 4.42 -18.65 6.78
N VAL A 251 3.91 -17.42 6.71
CA VAL A 251 2.57 -17.14 6.16
C VAL A 251 2.53 -17.42 4.67
N TRP A 252 3.55 -16.98 3.93
CA TRP A 252 3.67 -17.21 2.49
C TRP A 252 3.72 -18.69 2.15
N ALA A 253 4.56 -19.47 2.86
CA ALA A 253 4.68 -20.91 2.64
C ALA A 253 3.35 -21.64 2.88
N LYS A 254 2.62 -21.29 3.94
CA LYS A 254 1.30 -21.86 4.23
C LYS A 254 0.27 -21.50 3.15
N ALA A 255 0.23 -20.24 2.72
CA ALA A 255 -0.68 -19.79 1.68
C ALA A 255 -0.38 -20.46 0.31
N MET A 256 0.91 -20.68 0.00
CA MET A 256 1.34 -21.44 -1.17
C MET A 256 0.89 -22.91 -1.09
N ALA A 257 1.08 -23.55 0.06
CA ALA A 257 0.65 -24.93 0.27
C ALA A 257 -0.88 -25.09 0.18
N ALA A 258 -1.63 -24.06 0.58
CA ALA A 258 -3.10 -23.98 0.42
C ALA A 258 -3.56 -23.66 -1.01
N GLY A 259 -2.62 -23.44 -1.95
CA GLY A 259 -2.95 -23.16 -3.35
C GLY A 259 -3.51 -21.76 -3.60
N CYS A 260 -3.25 -20.79 -2.70
CA CYS A 260 -3.77 -19.43 -2.84
C CYS A 260 -3.15 -18.65 -4.01
N PHE A 261 -1.98 -19.05 -4.49
CA PHE A 261 -1.20 -18.30 -5.48
C PHE A 261 -0.62 -19.18 -6.58
N GLU A 262 -0.64 -18.66 -7.79
CA GLU A 262 0.25 -19.09 -8.88
C GLU A 262 1.52 -18.23 -8.82
N THR A 263 2.69 -18.85 -9.04
CA THR A 263 3.97 -18.15 -8.99
C THR A 263 4.84 -18.46 -10.20
N GLN A 264 5.68 -17.50 -10.54
CA GLN A 264 6.75 -17.63 -11.55
C GLN A 264 8.05 -17.09 -10.96
N PRO A 265 9.21 -17.71 -11.24
CA PRO A 265 10.49 -17.13 -10.87
C PRO A 265 10.63 -15.72 -11.46
N ILE A 266 11.03 -14.75 -10.64
CA ILE A 266 11.13 -13.35 -11.07
C ILE A 266 12.13 -13.15 -12.21
N GLU A 267 13.13 -14.02 -12.30
CA GLU A 267 14.17 -14.01 -13.33
C GLU A 267 13.64 -14.46 -14.70
N LYS A 268 12.50 -15.16 -14.72
CA LYS A 268 11.87 -15.65 -15.96
C LYS A 268 10.81 -14.72 -16.53
N VAL A 269 10.46 -13.65 -15.82
CA VAL A 269 9.45 -12.70 -16.28
C VAL A 269 10.08 -11.37 -16.68
N LYS A 270 9.37 -10.61 -17.51
CA LYS A 270 9.75 -9.25 -17.89
C LYS A 270 8.67 -8.29 -17.47
N PRO A 271 9.05 -7.08 -17.01
CA PRO A 271 10.40 -6.49 -17.00
C PRO A 271 11.34 -7.03 -15.89
N GLY A 272 10.87 -7.85 -14.97
CA GLY A 272 11.69 -8.51 -13.96
C GLY A 272 12.21 -7.57 -12.86
N LEU A 273 13.15 -8.09 -12.09
CA LEU A 273 13.74 -7.39 -10.95
C LEU A 273 14.54 -6.14 -11.36
N GLU A 274 15.05 -6.10 -12.59
CA GLU A 274 15.83 -4.97 -13.10
C GLU A 274 15.05 -3.65 -13.04
N LEU A 275 13.77 -3.66 -13.46
CA LEU A 275 12.94 -2.47 -13.41
C LEU A 275 12.62 -2.05 -11.97
N VAL A 276 12.39 -3.01 -11.08
CA VAL A 276 12.16 -2.73 -9.65
C VAL A 276 13.36 -2.03 -9.04
N THR A 277 14.57 -2.59 -9.29
CA THR A 277 15.85 -2.03 -8.83
C THR A 277 16.09 -0.64 -9.40
N LYS A 278 15.83 -0.45 -10.69
CA LYS A 278 15.96 0.85 -11.35
C LYS A 278 15.08 1.91 -10.67
N LEU A 279 13.81 1.64 -10.48
CA LEU A 279 12.87 2.59 -9.85
C LEU A 279 13.21 2.86 -8.38
N ALA A 280 13.67 1.84 -7.64
CA ALA A 280 14.14 2.02 -6.28
C ALA A 280 15.33 2.98 -6.22
N ASN A 281 16.32 2.78 -7.10
CA ASN A 281 17.49 3.67 -7.20
C ASN A 281 17.13 5.09 -7.65
N GLU A 282 16.20 5.25 -8.59
CA GLU A 282 15.71 6.56 -9.03
C GLU A 282 15.07 7.32 -7.86
N LYS A 283 14.20 6.66 -7.08
CA LYS A 283 13.60 7.26 -5.89
C LYS A 283 14.64 7.68 -4.85
N ILE A 284 15.58 6.78 -4.53
CA ILE A 284 16.66 7.05 -3.57
C ILE A 284 17.50 8.25 -4.01
N SER A 285 17.95 8.27 -5.27
CA SER A 285 18.80 9.33 -5.80
C SER A 285 18.10 10.68 -5.82
N LYS A 286 16.86 10.73 -6.33
CA LYS A 286 16.02 11.94 -6.34
C LYS A 286 15.85 12.50 -4.92
N ASN A 287 15.49 11.65 -3.98
CA ASN A 287 15.10 12.09 -2.64
C ASN A 287 16.30 12.36 -1.71
N LYS A 288 17.44 11.67 -1.90
CA LYS A 288 18.70 12.05 -1.23
C LYS A 288 19.10 13.48 -1.55
N LYS A 289 19.04 13.87 -2.83
CA LYS A 289 19.31 15.27 -3.22
C LYS A 289 18.40 16.26 -2.50
N THR A 290 17.11 15.98 -2.42
CA THR A 290 16.15 16.83 -1.69
C THR A 290 16.47 16.90 -0.19
N LEU A 291 16.90 15.79 0.42
CA LEU A 291 17.32 15.77 1.83
C LEU A 291 18.58 16.63 2.05
N GLU A 292 19.56 16.56 1.18
CA GLU A 292 20.79 17.37 1.21
C GLU A 292 20.46 18.86 1.07
N GLU A 293 19.62 19.21 0.09
CA GLU A 293 19.15 20.59 -0.12
C GLU A 293 18.44 21.13 1.14
N ARG A 294 17.52 20.36 1.74
CA ARG A 294 16.82 20.75 2.98
C ARG A 294 17.78 20.88 4.16
N ALA A 295 18.82 20.05 4.25
CA ALA A 295 19.83 20.14 5.30
C ALA A 295 20.62 21.45 5.23
N THR A 296 20.94 21.97 4.03
CA THR A 296 21.67 23.23 3.84
C THR A 296 20.86 24.46 4.25
N PHE A 297 19.53 24.41 4.16
CA PHE A 297 18.63 25.50 4.59
C PHE A 297 18.33 25.51 6.10
N GLY A 298 19.03 24.73 6.92
CA GLY A 298 18.84 24.70 8.38
C GLY A 298 17.58 23.97 8.87
N VAL A 299 16.67 23.61 8.00
CA VAL A 299 15.48 22.81 8.31
C VAL A 299 15.86 21.35 8.63
N GLY A 300 16.99 20.89 8.12
CA GLY A 300 17.51 19.54 8.29
C GLY A 300 18.09 19.21 9.66
N LYS A 301 18.43 20.21 10.50
CA LYS A 301 18.90 19.93 11.86
C LYS A 301 17.80 19.39 12.79
N ALA A 302 16.53 19.71 12.49
CA ALA A 302 15.37 19.21 13.20
C ALA A 302 14.84 17.87 12.64
N LEU A 303 15.14 17.58 11.36
CA LEU A 303 14.76 16.37 10.66
C LEU A 303 16.02 15.52 10.40
N ARG A 304 16.68 15.04 11.47
CA ARG A 304 17.70 14.00 11.31
C ARG A 304 17.05 12.85 10.56
N ASN A 305 17.65 12.52 9.41
CA ASN A 305 17.20 11.39 8.62
C ASN A 305 17.13 10.13 9.52
N PRO A 306 15.95 9.55 9.77
CA PRO A 306 15.85 8.38 10.63
C PRO A 306 16.49 7.12 10.02
N TYR A 307 17.07 7.23 8.81
CA TYR A 307 17.69 6.13 8.05
C TYR A 307 19.23 6.22 8.01
N ILE A 308 19.86 7.21 8.69
CA ILE A 308 21.31 7.32 8.82
C ILE A 308 21.72 7.11 10.27
#